data_c31fdcf08a2d8842d7177a8e0a97ba75
#
_entry.id   c31fdcf08a2d8842d7177a8e0a97ba75
#
_cell.length_a   1.000
_cell.length_b   1.000
_cell.length_c   1.000
_cell.angle_alpha   90.00
_cell.angle_beta   90.00
_cell.angle_gamma   90.00
#
_symmetry.space_group_name_H-M   'P 1'
#
loop_
_entity.id
_entity.type
_entity.pdbx_description
1 polymer ?
#
loop_
_entity_poly.entity_id
_entity_poly.type
_entity_poly.pdbx_seq_one_letter_code
_entity_poly.pdbx_strand_id
1 'polypeptide(L)'
;MAVHVPLSRVAVLEARRLMLSTFNMLAPSSGEPIVTPSLDMVLGCYYMTSIDPNGHGTGKSFSDFEDATLAYEVGATNLRSLINVRNPDGEWMETTVGRILFNDVLPEEIPFENSEVERNRLRELTSQCFRALGNERLAVVLDDIKNIGFKNASKSGVSIAINDVIVSPRKSEIVAKAEDAVVQLEDQYQDGL
;
A
#
# COMPACT_ATOMS: atom_id res chain seq x y z
N MET A 1 -18.22 -19.72 -12.55
CA MET A 1 -17.06 -19.41 -13.39
C MET A 1 -16.56 -20.74 -13.96
N ALA A 2 -16.34 -20.83 -15.27
CA ALA A 2 -15.80 -22.04 -15.90
C ALA A 2 -14.34 -21.81 -16.29
N VAL A 3 -13.54 -22.88 -16.23
CA VAL A 3 -12.13 -22.85 -16.64
C VAL A 3 -12.03 -23.60 -17.98
N HIS A 4 -11.45 -22.93 -18.98
CA HIS A 4 -11.26 -23.51 -20.30
C HIS A 4 -9.77 -23.54 -20.65
N VAL A 5 -9.33 -24.65 -21.28
CA VAL A 5 -7.94 -24.79 -21.77
C VAL A 5 -7.95 -24.59 -23.27
N PRO A 6 -7.20 -23.62 -23.82
CA PRO A 6 -7.10 -23.42 -25.27
C PRO A 6 -6.37 -24.61 -25.91
N LEU A 7 -7.00 -25.23 -26.92
CA LEU A 7 -6.49 -26.49 -27.52
C LEU A 7 -5.59 -26.27 -28.74
N SER A 8 -5.75 -25.17 -29.47
CA SER A 8 -4.92 -24.89 -30.67
C SER A 8 -3.75 -23.96 -30.36
N ARG A 9 -2.67 -24.06 -31.12
CA ARG A 9 -1.52 -23.12 -31.00
C ARG A 9 -1.93 -21.67 -31.19
N VAL A 10 -2.87 -21.42 -32.09
CA VAL A 10 -3.40 -20.08 -32.37
C VAL A 10 -4.11 -19.53 -31.13
N ALA A 11 -5.04 -20.31 -30.57
CA ALA A 11 -5.76 -19.92 -29.36
C ALA A 11 -4.83 -19.71 -28.14
N VAL A 12 -3.79 -20.52 -27.97
CA VAL A 12 -2.77 -20.34 -26.92
C VAL A 12 -2.01 -19.02 -27.11
N LEU A 13 -1.61 -18.70 -28.35
CA LEU A 13 -0.91 -17.44 -28.65
C LEU A 13 -1.81 -16.23 -28.43
N GLU A 14 -3.07 -16.34 -28.82
CA GLU A 14 -4.05 -15.27 -28.62
C GLU A 14 -4.35 -15.05 -27.13
N ALA A 15 -4.55 -16.11 -26.35
CA ALA A 15 -4.70 -16.03 -24.90
C ALA A 15 -3.49 -15.35 -24.22
N ARG A 16 -2.27 -15.70 -24.62
CA ARG A 16 -1.04 -15.06 -24.10
C ARG A 16 -0.93 -13.59 -24.45
N ARG A 17 -1.29 -13.20 -25.67
CA ARG A 17 -1.12 -11.82 -26.17
C ARG A 17 -2.23 -10.90 -25.71
N LEU A 18 -3.46 -11.38 -25.59
CA LEU A 18 -4.64 -10.55 -25.34
C LEU A 18 -5.20 -10.69 -23.92
N MET A 19 -5.04 -11.87 -23.27
CA MET A 19 -5.72 -12.17 -22.00
C MET A 19 -4.79 -12.22 -20.80
N LEU A 20 -3.48 -12.33 -20.99
CA LEU A 20 -2.53 -12.38 -19.88
C LEU A 20 -2.55 -11.06 -19.10
N SER A 21 -2.68 -11.12 -17.79
CA SER A 21 -2.81 -9.95 -16.91
C SER A 21 -1.63 -8.97 -17.02
N THR A 22 -0.42 -9.48 -17.26
CA THR A 22 0.78 -8.64 -17.45
C THR A 22 0.72 -7.72 -18.66
N PHE A 23 -0.12 -8.04 -19.66
CA PHE A 23 -0.36 -7.18 -20.83
C PHE A 23 -1.60 -6.28 -20.67
N ASN A 24 -2.38 -6.46 -19.61
CA ASN A 24 -3.62 -5.72 -19.35
C ASN A 24 -3.57 -4.99 -18.01
N MET A 25 -2.49 -4.26 -17.75
CA MET A 25 -2.29 -3.59 -16.47
C MET A 25 -3.02 -2.25 -16.35
N LEU A 26 -3.43 -1.66 -17.47
CA LEU A 26 -4.17 -0.40 -17.50
C LEU A 26 -5.62 -0.59 -17.91
N ALA A 27 -6.50 0.21 -17.33
CA ALA A 27 -7.90 0.29 -17.71
C ALA A 27 -8.05 0.92 -19.11
N PRO A 28 -8.74 0.26 -20.06
CA PRO A 28 -8.92 0.82 -21.41
C PRO A 28 -9.73 2.13 -21.41
N SER A 29 -10.56 2.35 -20.39
CA SER A 29 -11.42 3.53 -20.29
C SER A 29 -10.71 4.79 -19.79
N SER A 30 -9.76 4.64 -18.85
CA SER A 30 -9.11 5.77 -18.18
C SER A 30 -7.59 5.81 -18.35
N GLY A 31 -6.97 4.71 -18.75
CA GLY A 31 -5.51 4.57 -18.77
C GLY A 31 -4.87 4.49 -17.39
N GLU A 32 -5.68 4.36 -16.33
CA GLU A 32 -5.18 4.18 -14.97
C GLU A 32 -4.80 2.72 -14.70
N PRO A 33 -3.84 2.46 -13.80
CA PRO A 33 -3.49 1.10 -13.42
C PRO A 33 -4.68 0.36 -12.78
N ILE A 34 -5.00 -0.82 -13.31
CA ILE A 34 -5.98 -1.75 -12.70
C ILE A 34 -5.28 -2.53 -11.59
N VAL A 35 -4.04 -2.96 -11.83
CA VAL A 35 -3.24 -3.74 -10.89
C VAL A 35 -2.49 -2.77 -9.99
N THR A 36 -2.97 -2.61 -8.76
CA THR A 36 -2.33 -1.78 -7.73
C THR A 36 -2.27 -2.54 -6.41
N PRO A 37 -1.23 -2.34 -5.59
CA PRO A 37 -1.19 -2.89 -4.25
C PRO A 37 -2.44 -2.50 -3.44
N SER A 38 -2.94 -3.42 -2.63
CA SER A 38 -4.18 -3.22 -1.86
C SER A 38 -4.11 -3.89 -0.49
N LEU A 39 -5.02 -3.51 0.43
CA LEU A 39 -5.18 -4.11 1.75
C LEU A 39 -3.86 -4.22 2.52
N ASP A 40 -3.45 -5.43 2.90
CA ASP A 40 -2.27 -5.69 3.72
C ASP A 40 -0.96 -5.27 3.05
N MET A 41 -0.89 -5.27 1.70
CA MET A 41 0.26 -4.73 0.98
C MET A 41 0.43 -3.24 1.25
N VAL A 42 -0.67 -2.48 1.21
CA VAL A 42 -0.66 -1.03 1.53
C VAL A 42 -0.30 -0.81 2.99
N LEU A 43 -0.90 -1.61 3.90
CA LEU A 43 -0.60 -1.52 5.34
C LEU A 43 0.89 -1.74 5.61
N GLY A 44 1.50 -2.75 4.98
CA GLY A 44 2.92 -3.03 5.15
C GLY A 44 3.83 -1.94 4.59
N CYS A 45 3.52 -1.41 3.41
CA CYS A 45 4.27 -0.30 2.83
C CYS A 45 4.13 0.98 3.68
N TYR A 46 2.93 1.29 4.15
CA TYR A 46 2.70 2.41 5.07
C TYR A 46 3.46 2.23 6.38
N TYR A 47 3.35 1.06 7.01
CA TYR A 47 4.05 0.77 8.27
C TYR A 47 5.57 0.98 8.14
N MET A 48 6.20 0.47 7.08
CA MET A 48 7.65 0.57 6.94
C MET A 48 8.12 1.99 6.57
N THR A 49 7.29 2.79 5.90
CA THR A 49 7.66 4.15 5.46
C THR A 49 7.22 5.25 6.43
N SER A 50 6.36 4.94 7.40
CA SER A 50 5.94 5.88 8.45
C SER A 50 7.06 6.12 9.47
N ILE A 51 7.03 7.28 10.14
CA ILE A 51 8.03 7.66 11.13
C ILE A 51 7.54 7.32 12.53
N ASP A 52 8.43 6.73 13.35
CA ASP A 52 8.25 6.60 14.79
C ASP A 52 9.16 7.61 15.50
N PRO A 53 8.61 8.70 16.06
CA PRO A 53 9.42 9.73 16.72
C PRO A 53 10.20 9.21 17.94
N ASN A 54 9.73 8.15 18.56
CA ASN A 54 10.33 7.56 19.76
C ASN A 54 11.10 6.27 19.43
N GLY A 55 11.30 5.96 18.16
CA GLY A 55 12.01 4.77 17.72
C GLY A 55 13.46 4.74 18.20
N HIS A 56 13.94 3.54 18.58
CA HIS A 56 15.34 3.37 18.97
C HIS A 56 16.27 3.76 17.82
N GLY A 57 17.28 4.59 18.10
CA GLY A 57 18.25 5.06 17.12
C GLY A 57 17.84 6.33 16.37
N THR A 58 16.75 6.99 16.75
CA THR A 58 16.36 8.29 16.18
C THR A 58 17.48 9.32 16.35
N GLY A 59 17.74 10.09 15.29
CA GLY A 59 18.78 11.15 15.25
C GLY A 59 20.20 10.64 14.96
N LYS A 60 20.42 9.34 14.82
CA LYS A 60 21.71 8.79 14.39
C LYS A 60 22.02 9.18 12.94
N SER A 61 23.33 9.31 12.66
CA SER A 61 23.84 9.62 11.33
C SER A 61 24.65 8.43 10.79
N PHE A 62 24.45 8.13 9.50
CA PHE A 62 25.09 7.03 8.79
C PHE A 62 25.78 7.53 7.53
N SER A 63 26.86 6.87 7.13
CA SER A 63 27.68 7.27 5.98
C SER A 63 27.00 7.09 4.63
N ASP A 64 26.14 6.05 4.53
CA ASP A 64 25.40 5.66 3.32
C ASP A 64 24.19 4.79 3.68
N PHE A 65 23.44 4.34 2.67
CA PHE A 65 22.26 3.49 2.83
C PHE A 65 22.60 2.09 3.33
N GLU A 66 23.76 1.55 2.94
CA GLU A 66 24.21 0.22 3.35
C GLU A 66 24.55 0.20 4.85
N ASP A 67 25.25 1.23 5.34
CA ASP A 67 25.59 1.41 6.77
C ASP A 67 24.30 1.52 7.62
N ALA A 68 23.32 2.29 7.15
CA ALA A 68 22.02 2.41 7.82
C ALA A 68 21.24 1.08 7.86
N THR A 69 21.28 0.32 6.77
CA THR A 69 20.63 -1.00 6.68
C THR A 69 21.32 -2.02 7.59
N LEU A 70 22.65 -2.04 7.61
CA LEU A 70 23.43 -2.88 8.54
C LEU A 70 23.13 -2.54 10.00
N ALA A 71 23.05 -1.25 10.32
CA ALA A 71 22.69 -0.78 11.67
C ALA A 71 21.30 -1.27 12.11
N TYR A 72 20.35 -1.36 11.19
CA TYR A 72 19.03 -1.96 11.44
C TYR A 72 19.14 -3.47 11.66
N GLU A 73 19.91 -4.20 10.86
CA GLU A 73 20.07 -5.64 10.99
C GLU A 73 20.70 -6.06 12.32
N VAL A 74 21.64 -5.29 12.83
CA VAL A 74 22.26 -5.52 14.15
C VAL A 74 21.45 -4.93 15.32
N GLY A 75 20.29 -4.34 15.05
CA GLY A 75 19.40 -3.77 16.07
C GLY A 75 19.86 -2.44 16.66
N ALA A 76 20.82 -1.74 16.03
CA ALA A 76 21.29 -0.43 16.47
C ALA A 76 20.28 0.70 16.17
N THR A 77 19.38 0.50 15.21
CA THR A 77 18.28 1.41 14.89
C THR A 77 17.03 0.63 14.53
N ASN A 78 15.85 1.25 14.63
CA ASN A 78 14.58 0.64 14.21
C ASN A 78 14.23 1.02 12.77
N LEU A 79 13.38 0.21 12.15
CA LEU A 79 12.92 0.39 10.77
C LEU A 79 12.33 1.79 10.51
N ARG A 80 11.63 2.36 11.50
CA ARG A 80 10.83 3.58 11.41
C ARG A 80 11.46 4.78 12.11
N SER A 81 12.67 4.62 12.69
CA SER A 81 13.40 5.70 13.35
C SER A 81 13.87 6.73 12.33
N LEU A 82 13.68 8.01 12.63
CA LEU A 82 14.19 9.09 11.81
C LEU A 82 15.71 9.19 11.97
N ILE A 83 16.44 9.02 10.88
CA ILE A 83 17.90 9.00 10.81
C ILE A 83 18.41 9.99 9.77
N ASN A 84 19.67 10.39 9.90
CA ASN A 84 20.38 11.18 8.91
C ASN A 84 21.31 10.28 8.12
N VAL A 85 21.15 10.26 6.81
CA VAL A 85 21.96 9.44 5.90
C VAL A 85 22.48 10.27 4.76
N ARG A 86 23.69 9.99 4.30
CA ARG A 86 24.22 10.60 3.09
C ARG A 86 23.69 9.85 1.88
N ASN A 87 23.04 10.58 0.96
CA ASN A 87 22.53 10.01 -0.28
C ASN A 87 23.68 9.69 -1.27
N PRO A 88 23.45 8.97 -2.37
CA PRO A 88 24.47 8.69 -3.38
C PRO A 88 25.13 9.94 -4.00
N ASP A 89 24.45 11.09 -3.98
CA ASP A 89 24.96 12.39 -4.45
C ASP A 89 25.89 13.06 -3.43
N GLY A 90 26.01 12.48 -2.21
CA GLY A 90 26.86 12.99 -1.13
C GLY A 90 26.19 14.00 -0.21
N GLU A 91 24.91 14.28 -0.39
CA GLU A 91 24.14 15.21 0.45
C GLU A 91 23.49 14.48 1.64
N TRP A 92 23.36 15.20 2.76
CA TRP A 92 22.67 14.69 3.92
C TRP A 92 21.16 14.80 3.75
N MET A 93 20.44 13.71 4.06
CA MET A 93 18.99 13.68 4.06
C MET A 93 18.45 13.01 5.31
N GLU A 94 17.33 13.51 5.83
CA GLU A 94 16.55 12.84 6.85
C GLU A 94 15.63 11.80 6.21
N THR A 95 15.74 10.56 6.69
CA THR A 95 14.92 9.44 6.18
C THR A 95 14.79 8.37 7.25
N THR A 96 14.23 7.22 6.89
CA THR A 96 14.17 6.03 7.74
C THR A 96 14.73 4.82 6.99
N VAL A 97 15.21 3.81 7.72
CA VAL A 97 15.67 2.56 7.09
C VAL A 97 14.54 1.91 6.28
N GLY A 98 13.30 2.02 6.76
CA GLY A 98 12.16 1.49 6.03
C GLY A 98 11.95 2.14 4.66
N ARG A 99 12.19 3.45 4.53
CA ARG A 99 12.15 4.15 3.24
C ARG A 99 13.30 3.73 2.33
N ILE A 100 14.49 3.55 2.87
CA ILE A 100 15.64 3.01 2.11
C ILE A 100 15.28 1.66 1.53
N LEU A 101 14.84 0.70 2.34
CA LEU A 101 14.45 -0.65 1.91
C LEU A 101 13.25 -0.66 0.96
N PHE A 102 12.35 0.32 1.05
CA PHE A 102 11.26 0.46 0.09
C PHE A 102 11.78 0.92 -1.28
N ASN A 103 12.73 1.85 -1.30
CA ASN A 103 13.34 2.32 -2.54
C ASN A 103 14.22 1.27 -3.22
N ASP A 104 14.81 0.34 -2.48
CA ASP A 104 15.58 -0.78 -3.06
C ASP A 104 14.71 -1.69 -3.96
N VAL A 105 13.38 -1.67 -3.75
CA VAL A 105 12.41 -2.42 -4.56
C VAL A 105 11.95 -1.63 -5.78
N LEU A 106 12.12 -0.30 -5.75
CA LEU A 106 11.78 0.56 -6.87
C LEU A 106 12.90 0.56 -7.92
N PRO A 107 12.57 0.72 -9.20
CA PRO A 107 13.56 0.83 -10.25
C PRO A 107 14.34 2.14 -10.15
N GLU A 108 15.60 2.12 -10.61
CA GLU A 108 16.51 3.28 -10.60
C GLU A 108 15.96 4.50 -11.36
N GLU A 109 15.06 4.27 -12.32
CA GLU A 109 14.41 5.32 -13.11
C GLU A 109 13.39 6.15 -12.30
N ILE A 110 13.02 5.68 -11.09
CA ILE A 110 12.08 6.39 -10.20
C ILE A 110 12.89 7.16 -9.15
N PRO A 111 12.59 8.44 -8.92
CA PRO A 111 13.23 9.22 -7.87
C PRO A 111 13.03 8.61 -6.49
N PHE A 112 14.00 8.79 -5.58
CA PHE A 112 13.93 8.30 -4.20
C PHE A 112 12.67 8.82 -3.49
N GLU A 113 11.84 7.88 -3.04
CA GLU A 113 10.59 8.16 -2.33
C GLU A 113 10.87 8.36 -0.83
N ASN A 114 10.82 9.58 -0.36
CA ASN A 114 11.06 9.93 1.05
C ASN A 114 9.80 10.37 1.80
N SER A 115 8.64 9.88 1.39
CA SER A 115 7.37 10.15 2.06
C SER A 115 6.74 8.88 2.65
N GLU A 116 5.67 9.03 3.41
CA GLU A 116 4.83 7.91 3.81
C GLU A 116 4.07 7.39 2.60
N VAL A 117 4.19 6.09 2.36
CA VAL A 117 3.64 5.47 1.15
C VAL A 117 2.25 4.92 1.44
N GLU A 118 1.24 5.75 1.19
CA GLU A 118 -0.17 5.41 1.27
C GLU A 118 -0.71 4.81 -0.04
N ARG A 119 -1.99 4.40 -0.02
CA ARG A 119 -2.67 3.82 -1.18
C ARG A 119 -2.60 4.69 -2.44
N ASN A 120 -2.83 5.99 -2.30
CA ASN A 120 -2.81 6.91 -3.44
C ASN A 120 -1.40 7.05 -4.00
N ARG A 121 -0.40 7.13 -3.11
CA ARG A 121 1.00 7.21 -3.52
C ARG A 121 1.47 5.94 -4.23
N LEU A 122 1.07 4.75 -3.75
CA LEU A 122 1.34 3.48 -4.46
C LEU A 122 0.73 3.44 -5.86
N ARG A 123 -0.49 3.98 -6.04
CA ARG A 123 -1.12 4.09 -7.36
C ARG A 123 -0.34 5.01 -8.29
N GLU A 124 0.10 6.17 -7.79
CA GLU A 124 0.93 7.10 -8.56
C GLU A 124 2.28 6.48 -8.95
N LEU A 125 2.97 5.85 -8.00
CA LEU A 125 4.23 5.13 -8.25
C LEU A 125 4.04 4.02 -9.30
N THR A 126 2.95 3.25 -9.21
CA THR A 126 2.61 2.24 -10.24
C THR A 126 2.46 2.87 -11.62
N SER A 127 1.78 4.02 -11.71
CA SER A 127 1.66 4.76 -12.98
C SER A 127 3.00 5.27 -13.50
N GLN A 128 3.85 5.78 -12.62
CA GLN A 128 5.20 6.26 -12.98
C GLN A 128 6.08 5.10 -13.45
N CYS A 129 6.09 3.99 -12.72
CA CYS A 129 6.80 2.77 -13.11
C CYS A 129 6.33 2.24 -14.48
N PHE A 130 5.00 2.23 -14.72
CA PHE A 130 4.46 1.81 -16.00
C PHE A 130 5.00 2.64 -17.17
N ARG A 131 5.03 3.98 -17.01
CA ARG A 131 5.51 4.90 -18.05
C ARG A 131 7.01 4.75 -18.31
N ALA A 132 7.80 4.47 -17.27
CA ALA A 132 9.25 4.32 -17.38
C ALA A 132 9.66 2.95 -17.92
N LEU A 133 8.98 1.87 -17.50
CA LEU A 133 9.45 0.49 -17.66
C LEU A 133 8.63 -0.35 -18.66
N GLY A 134 7.37 0.02 -18.90
CA GLY A 134 6.41 -0.82 -19.62
C GLY A 134 5.90 -2.02 -18.82
N ASN A 135 5.11 -2.88 -19.48
CA ASN A 135 4.36 -3.95 -18.82
C ASN A 135 5.22 -5.02 -18.11
N GLU A 136 6.24 -5.53 -18.79
CA GLU A 136 7.00 -6.69 -18.30
C GLU A 136 7.79 -6.38 -17.03
N ARG A 137 8.51 -5.26 -17.03
CA ARG A 137 9.29 -4.83 -15.86
C ARG A 137 8.39 -4.37 -14.71
N LEU A 138 7.26 -3.72 -15.01
CA LEU A 138 6.28 -3.34 -14.00
C LEU A 138 5.75 -4.54 -13.22
N ALA A 139 5.50 -5.68 -13.89
CA ALA A 139 5.01 -6.89 -13.22
C ALA A 139 5.97 -7.35 -12.10
N VAL A 140 7.29 -7.29 -12.36
CA VAL A 140 8.31 -7.64 -11.37
C VAL A 140 8.29 -6.66 -10.20
N VAL A 141 8.27 -5.35 -10.46
CA VAL A 141 8.22 -4.32 -9.42
C VAL A 141 6.98 -4.48 -8.53
N LEU A 142 5.81 -4.77 -9.12
CA LEU A 142 4.59 -5.02 -8.35
C LEU A 142 4.66 -6.27 -7.49
N ASP A 143 5.31 -7.33 -7.98
CA ASP A 143 5.56 -8.53 -7.18
C ASP A 143 6.51 -8.26 -6.01
N ASP A 144 7.53 -7.45 -6.20
CA ASP A 144 8.46 -7.05 -5.16
C ASP A 144 7.79 -6.14 -4.11
N ILE A 145 6.99 -5.15 -4.54
CA ILE A 145 6.17 -4.33 -3.63
C ILE A 145 5.19 -5.20 -2.84
N LYS A 146 4.54 -6.16 -3.47
CA LYS A 146 3.66 -7.13 -2.81
C LYS A 146 4.40 -7.89 -1.71
N ASN A 147 5.58 -8.43 -2.03
CA ASN A 147 6.37 -9.26 -1.11
C ASN A 147 6.86 -8.46 0.09
N ILE A 148 7.40 -7.25 -0.13
CA ILE A 148 7.86 -6.38 0.96
C ILE A 148 6.67 -5.87 1.79
N GLY A 149 5.53 -5.57 1.16
CA GLY A 149 4.30 -5.18 1.83
C GLY A 149 3.79 -6.25 2.78
N PHE A 150 3.59 -7.48 2.32
CA PHE A 150 3.15 -8.58 3.19
C PHE A 150 4.14 -8.90 4.31
N LYS A 151 5.45 -8.89 4.01
CA LYS A 151 6.49 -9.11 5.02
C LYS A 151 6.40 -8.08 6.15
N ASN A 152 6.23 -6.79 5.82
CA ASN A 152 6.17 -5.73 6.82
C ASN A 152 4.80 -5.62 7.48
N ALA A 153 3.70 -5.95 6.81
CA ALA A 153 2.38 -6.09 7.44
C ALA A 153 2.42 -7.16 8.55
N SER A 154 3.02 -8.32 8.28
CA SER A 154 3.19 -9.37 9.28
C SER A 154 4.09 -8.95 10.45
N LYS A 155 5.19 -8.23 10.16
CA LYS A 155 6.10 -7.70 11.20
C LYS A 155 5.47 -6.60 12.05
N SER A 156 4.53 -5.83 11.50
CA SER A 156 3.88 -4.71 12.20
C SER A 156 3.08 -5.18 13.42
N GLY A 157 2.56 -6.40 13.39
CA GLY A 157 1.70 -6.94 14.46
C GLY A 157 0.38 -6.18 14.63
N VAL A 158 -0.01 -5.34 13.66
CA VAL A 158 -1.28 -4.60 13.73
C VAL A 158 -2.44 -5.57 13.74
N SER A 159 -3.29 -5.45 14.74
CA SER A 159 -4.49 -6.26 14.94
C SER A 159 -5.64 -5.39 15.41
N ILE A 160 -6.87 -5.81 15.14
CA ILE A 160 -8.08 -5.14 15.60
C ILE A 160 -8.80 -6.08 16.59
N ALA A 161 -9.00 -5.62 17.81
CA ALA A 161 -9.79 -6.31 18.83
C ALA A 161 -11.22 -5.76 18.84
N ILE A 162 -12.15 -6.52 19.43
CA ILE A 162 -13.55 -6.07 19.57
C ILE A 162 -13.63 -4.76 20.37
N ASN A 163 -12.75 -4.57 21.36
CA ASN A 163 -12.69 -3.36 22.17
C ASN A 163 -12.22 -2.11 21.42
N ASP A 164 -11.60 -2.27 20.26
CA ASP A 164 -11.17 -1.14 19.41
C ASP A 164 -12.32 -0.56 18.58
N VAL A 165 -13.45 -1.28 18.54
CA VAL A 165 -14.68 -0.82 17.87
C VAL A 165 -15.42 0.13 18.80
N ILE A 166 -15.18 1.43 18.61
CA ILE A 166 -15.84 2.48 19.40
C ILE A 166 -17.23 2.74 18.84
N VAL A 167 -18.24 2.47 19.65
CA VAL A 167 -19.63 2.82 19.32
C VAL A 167 -19.87 4.30 19.64
N SER A 168 -20.41 5.05 18.68
CA SER A 168 -20.74 6.45 18.90
C SER A 168 -21.70 6.63 20.09
N PRO A 169 -21.43 7.52 21.06
CA PRO A 169 -22.32 7.77 22.19
C PRO A 169 -23.70 8.30 21.77
N ARG A 170 -23.81 8.86 20.57
CA ARG A 170 -25.09 9.33 20.03
C ARG A 170 -25.92 8.26 19.33
N LYS A 171 -25.44 7.01 19.28
CA LYS A 171 -26.16 5.93 18.58
C LYS A 171 -27.57 5.71 19.10
N SER A 172 -27.74 5.63 20.42
CA SER A 172 -29.04 5.42 21.06
C SER A 172 -30.03 6.55 20.77
N GLU A 173 -29.58 7.79 20.78
CA GLU A 173 -30.40 8.97 20.46
C GLU A 173 -30.87 8.95 18.98
N ILE A 174 -29.95 8.63 18.07
CA ILE A 174 -30.26 8.61 16.63
C ILE A 174 -31.23 7.46 16.31
N VAL A 175 -31.03 6.28 16.92
CA VAL A 175 -31.90 5.13 16.73
C VAL A 175 -33.30 5.40 17.29
N ALA A 176 -33.40 5.95 18.53
CA ALA A 176 -34.69 6.29 19.10
C ALA A 176 -35.48 7.30 18.26
N LYS A 177 -34.83 8.34 17.75
CA LYS A 177 -35.48 9.29 16.83
C LYS A 177 -35.98 8.66 15.54
N ALA A 178 -35.25 7.70 15.01
CA ALA A 178 -35.67 6.98 13.80
C ALA A 178 -36.85 6.04 14.10
N GLU A 179 -36.85 5.37 15.25
CA GLU A 179 -37.95 4.51 15.69
C GLU A 179 -39.22 5.34 15.92
N ASP A 180 -39.14 6.49 16.59
CA ASP A 180 -40.27 7.43 16.78
C ASP A 180 -40.86 7.90 15.44
N ALA A 181 -39.99 8.18 14.46
CA ALA A 181 -40.45 8.60 13.14
C ALA A 181 -41.16 7.45 12.39
N VAL A 182 -40.69 6.22 12.54
CA VAL A 182 -41.34 5.05 11.97
C VAL A 182 -42.73 4.84 12.57
N VAL A 183 -42.85 4.92 13.90
CA VAL A 183 -44.17 4.81 14.57
C VAL A 183 -45.17 5.88 14.06
N GLN A 184 -44.72 7.12 13.93
CA GLN A 184 -45.57 8.18 13.40
C GLN A 184 -46.05 7.93 11.97
N LEU A 185 -45.17 7.37 11.10
CA LEU A 185 -45.51 7.03 9.74
C LEU A 185 -46.47 5.83 9.66
N GLU A 186 -46.28 4.85 10.54
CA GLU A 186 -47.19 3.71 10.66
C GLU A 186 -48.57 4.12 11.11
N ASP A 187 -48.68 5.03 12.09
CA ASP A 187 -49.96 5.57 12.54
C ASP A 187 -50.68 6.36 11.42
N GLN A 188 -49.95 7.20 10.69
CA GLN A 188 -50.51 7.94 9.53
C GLN A 188 -50.99 6.98 8.43
N TYR A 189 -50.23 5.91 8.17
CA TYR A 189 -50.63 4.89 7.19
C TYR A 189 -51.93 4.16 7.62
N GLN A 190 -52.05 3.83 8.91
CA GLN A 190 -53.27 3.15 9.41
C GLN A 190 -54.47 4.12 9.37
N ASP A 191 -54.27 5.44 9.57
CA ASP A 191 -55.32 6.45 9.46
C ASP A 191 -55.70 6.78 7.99
N GLY A 192 -55.00 6.21 7.02
CA GLY A 192 -55.31 6.36 5.58
C GLY A 192 -54.77 7.69 4.99
N LEU A 193 -53.73 8.25 5.57
CA LEU A 193 -53.04 9.47 5.12
C LEU A 193 -51.78 9.18 4.27
#